data_50e3ea8d4d9348536e525cc6e73b6e0e
#
_entry.id   50e3ea8d4d9348536e525cc6e73b6e0e
#
_cell.length_a   1.000
_cell.length_b   1.000
_cell.length_c   1.000
_cell.angle_alpha   90.00
_cell.angle_beta   90.00
_cell.angle_gamma   90.00
#
_symmetry.space_group_name_H-M   'P 1'
#
loop_
_entity.id
_entity.type
_entity.pdbx_description
1 polymer ?
#
loop_
_entity_poly.entity_id
_entity_poly.type
_entity_poly.pdbx_seq_one_letter_code
_entity_poly.pdbx_strand_id
1 'polypeptide(L)'
;MAKTANEELKFPPSEKLKALQLAMDKIEKDHGKGAIMRMGDNKVEDVAFISTGSIGLNVALGVGGYPRGRVIEIYGPESSGKTTLAIHAIAEAQKAGGIAAIIDAEHAFDRSYAEKLGVNTDELLISQPDNGEQALEIADQLIRSSAVDIVVIDSVAALTPKAELEGDMGDSKMGLQARLMSQALRKLTANINKTNTTCIFINQLREKIGVMFGNPETTTGGNALKFYASIRLDIRRIGQLKDGDEAIGNQTRVKVVKNKVAPPFRKAEFDIMFGEGISKTGEIIDLGVEYGIIKNRGSWFSYGDTKLAQGRDASKTVIKDNPELAAELEAKIVEAIRNK
;
A
#
# COMPACT_ATOMS: atom_id res chain seq x y z
N MET A 1 31.50 -43.34 -32.14
CA MET A 1 30.29 -43.83 -31.41
C MET A 1 30.57 -43.77 -29.94
N ALA A 2 30.08 -42.78 -29.28
CA ALA A 2 30.10 -42.69 -27.81
C ALA A 2 28.67 -42.38 -27.36
N LYS A 3 28.00 -43.39 -26.81
CA LYS A 3 26.73 -43.26 -26.14
C LYS A 3 26.98 -42.71 -24.76
N THR A 4 26.63 -41.47 -24.52
CA THR A 4 26.47 -40.90 -23.17
C THR A 4 25.21 -41.45 -22.57
N ALA A 5 25.35 -42.40 -21.64
CA ALA A 5 24.26 -42.89 -20.83
C ALA A 5 23.94 -41.83 -19.78
N ASN A 6 22.80 -41.16 -19.94
CA ASN A 6 22.11 -40.45 -18.86
C ASN A 6 21.40 -41.52 -18.03
N GLU A 7 22.03 -42.07 -17.01
CA GLU A 7 21.37 -42.85 -15.95
C GLU A 7 20.59 -41.89 -15.09
N GLU A 8 19.30 -41.66 -15.44
CA GLU A 8 18.31 -41.11 -14.51
C GLU A 8 18.12 -42.14 -13.38
N LEU A 9 18.64 -41.80 -12.20
CA LEU A 9 18.35 -42.53 -10.97
C LEU A 9 16.83 -42.46 -10.67
N LYS A 10 16.06 -43.40 -11.23
CA LYS A 10 14.63 -43.56 -10.98
C LYS A 10 14.44 -44.39 -9.70
N PHE A 11 14.45 -43.71 -8.54
CA PHE A 11 14.00 -44.36 -7.30
C PHE A 11 12.50 -44.68 -7.38
N PRO A 12 12.03 -45.82 -6.83
CA PRO A 12 10.62 -46.11 -6.66
C PRO A 12 9.94 -44.99 -5.84
N PRO A 13 8.68 -44.65 -6.09
CA PRO A 13 7.98 -43.55 -5.43
C PRO A 13 8.06 -43.59 -3.90
N SER A 14 8.05 -44.78 -3.29
CA SER A 14 8.16 -44.98 -1.84
C SER A 14 9.56 -44.63 -1.28
N GLU A 15 10.63 -44.90 -2.03
CA GLU A 15 12.00 -44.56 -1.59
C GLU A 15 12.29 -43.08 -1.74
N LYS A 16 11.76 -42.45 -2.81
CA LYS A 16 11.83 -40.98 -2.98
C LYS A 16 11.13 -40.24 -1.82
N LEU A 17 9.96 -40.71 -1.39
CA LEU A 17 9.24 -40.10 -0.28
C LEU A 17 9.98 -40.27 1.05
N LYS A 18 10.59 -41.43 1.32
CA LYS A 18 11.42 -41.64 2.50
C LYS A 18 12.67 -40.75 2.50
N ALA A 19 13.38 -40.65 1.37
CA ALA A 19 14.53 -39.79 1.24
C ALA A 19 14.17 -38.30 1.42
N LEU A 20 13.03 -37.89 0.89
CA LEU A 20 12.50 -36.53 1.07
C LEU A 20 12.18 -36.26 2.55
N GLN A 21 11.51 -37.19 3.24
CA GLN A 21 11.19 -37.03 4.66
C GLN A 21 12.47 -36.89 5.51
N LEU A 22 13.47 -37.74 5.30
CA LEU A 22 14.75 -37.64 5.98
C LEU A 22 15.46 -36.30 5.72
N ALA A 23 15.38 -35.77 4.50
CA ALA A 23 15.94 -34.47 4.16
C ALA A 23 15.17 -33.34 4.88
N MET A 24 13.84 -33.41 4.95
CA MET A 24 13.01 -32.44 5.66
C MET A 24 13.32 -32.46 7.16
N ASP A 25 13.39 -33.64 7.79
CA ASP A 25 13.71 -33.81 9.21
C ASP A 25 15.10 -33.24 9.54
N LYS A 26 16.08 -33.45 8.64
CA LYS A 26 17.42 -32.87 8.79
C LYS A 26 17.42 -31.34 8.70
N ILE A 27 16.69 -30.79 7.72
CA ILE A 27 16.54 -29.32 7.55
C ILE A 27 15.89 -28.71 8.80
N GLU A 28 14.84 -29.32 9.33
CA GLU A 28 14.18 -28.84 10.56
C GLU A 28 15.09 -28.92 11.77
N LYS A 29 15.93 -29.97 11.86
CA LYS A 29 16.90 -30.11 12.94
C LYS A 29 18.01 -29.05 12.87
N ASP A 30 18.49 -28.75 11.66
CA ASP A 30 19.61 -27.83 11.44
C ASP A 30 19.18 -26.35 11.45
N HIS A 31 17.94 -26.04 11.03
CA HIS A 31 17.44 -24.68 10.83
C HIS A 31 16.19 -24.31 11.66
N GLY A 32 15.66 -25.25 12.44
CA GLY A 32 14.46 -25.06 13.27
C GLY A 32 13.15 -25.48 12.59
N LYS A 33 12.12 -25.71 13.42
CA LYS A 33 10.77 -26.07 12.95
C LYS A 33 10.21 -25.01 12.01
N GLY A 34 9.65 -25.45 10.89
CA GLY A 34 9.06 -24.56 9.87
C GLY A 34 10.07 -24.00 8.86
N ALA A 35 11.37 -24.41 8.94
CA ALA A 35 12.37 -24.05 7.93
C ALA A 35 12.02 -24.59 6.54
N ILE A 36 11.29 -25.71 6.49
CA ILE A 36 10.70 -26.30 5.28
C ILE A 36 9.30 -26.79 5.59
N MET A 37 8.36 -26.60 4.68
CA MET A 37 6.97 -27.06 4.82
C MET A 37 6.40 -27.45 3.47
N ARG A 38 5.42 -28.34 3.47
CA ARG A 38 4.59 -28.60 2.27
C ARG A 38 3.46 -27.58 2.23
N MET A 39 3.26 -26.92 1.11
CA MET A 39 2.17 -25.94 0.98
C MET A 39 0.78 -26.56 1.21
N GLY A 40 0.60 -27.86 0.94
CA GLY A 40 -0.66 -28.56 1.19
C GLY A 40 -0.95 -28.84 2.67
N ASP A 41 0.07 -28.79 3.54
CA ASP A 41 -0.09 -29.05 4.98
C ASP A 41 -0.56 -27.79 5.74
N ASN A 42 -0.37 -26.62 5.17
CA ASN A 42 -0.87 -25.36 5.71
C ASN A 42 -2.22 -25.02 5.05
N LYS A 43 -3.22 -24.74 5.89
CA LYS A 43 -4.43 -24.05 5.41
C LYS A 43 -3.97 -22.74 4.77
N VAL A 44 -4.46 -22.43 3.58
CA VAL A 44 -4.29 -21.12 2.96
C VAL A 44 -4.94 -20.12 3.90
N GLU A 45 -4.13 -19.48 4.74
CA GLU A 45 -4.63 -18.41 5.60
C GLU A 45 -4.89 -17.20 4.70
N ASP A 46 -6.04 -16.56 4.90
CA ASP A 46 -6.35 -15.30 4.26
C ASP A 46 -5.28 -14.27 4.62
N VAL A 47 -4.80 -13.54 3.62
CA VAL A 47 -3.77 -12.52 3.84
C VAL A 47 -4.33 -11.42 4.72
N ALA A 48 -3.82 -11.28 5.95
CA ALA A 48 -4.19 -10.19 6.83
C ALA A 48 -3.82 -8.84 6.19
N PHE A 49 -4.66 -7.83 6.38
CA PHE A 49 -4.51 -6.53 5.74
C PHE A 49 -4.91 -5.37 6.67
N ILE A 50 -4.52 -4.17 6.26
CA ILE A 50 -4.99 -2.89 6.80
C ILE A 50 -5.80 -2.22 5.69
N SER A 51 -7.01 -1.74 6.00
CA SER A 51 -7.84 -1.00 5.05
C SER A 51 -7.08 0.23 4.50
N THR A 52 -7.32 0.57 3.25
CA THR A 52 -6.76 1.79 2.64
C THR A 52 -7.58 3.05 2.94
N GLY A 53 -8.78 2.88 3.52
CA GLY A 53 -9.78 3.94 3.66
C GLY A 53 -10.65 4.14 2.41
N SER A 54 -10.28 3.55 1.26
CA SER A 54 -11.03 3.56 0.01
C SER A 54 -11.61 2.17 -0.29
N ILE A 55 -12.92 2.10 -0.55
CA ILE A 55 -13.62 0.85 -0.91
C ILE A 55 -13.06 0.30 -2.22
N GLY A 56 -12.97 1.15 -3.23
CA GLY A 56 -12.48 0.78 -4.57
C GLY A 56 -11.03 0.30 -4.54
N LEU A 57 -10.16 0.96 -3.76
CA LEU A 57 -8.77 0.55 -3.66
C LEU A 57 -8.60 -0.75 -2.86
N ASN A 58 -9.36 -0.95 -1.80
CA ASN A 58 -9.38 -2.21 -1.05
C ASN A 58 -9.69 -3.40 -1.97
N VAL A 59 -10.66 -3.23 -2.86
CA VAL A 59 -11.02 -4.25 -3.85
C VAL A 59 -9.97 -4.38 -4.94
N ALA A 60 -9.42 -3.27 -5.45
CA ALA A 60 -8.38 -3.30 -6.47
C ALA A 60 -7.11 -4.03 -5.99
N LEU A 61 -6.81 -3.98 -4.70
CA LEU A 61 -5.71 -4.73 -4.08
C LEU A 61 -5.99 -6.24 -3.97
N GLY A 62 -7.25 -6.67 -4.03
CA GLY A 62 -7.65 -8.06 -4.12
C GLY A 62 -7.70 -8.82 -2.79
N VAL A 63 -7.00 -8.35 -1.76
CA VAL A 63 -6.98 -8.95 -0.41
C VAL A 63 -7.75 -8.12 0.63
N GLY A 64 -8.35 -7.00 0.21
CA GLY A 64 -9.18 -6.15 1.08
C GLY A 64 -8.46 -4.92 1.65
N GLY A 65 -7.19 -4.71 1.30
CA GLY A 65 -6.39 -3.57 1.76
C GLY A 65 -4.89 -3.78 1.58
N TYR A 66 -4.10 -3.03 2.33
CA TYR A 66 -2.64 -3.20 2.36
C TYR A 66 -2.28 -4.50 3.09
N PRO A 67 -1.61 -5.48 2.44
CA PRO A 67 -1.26 -6.72 3.08
C PRO A 67 -0.27 -6.51 4.22
N ARG A 68 -0.49 -7.19 5.35
CA ARG A 68 0.45 -7.21 6.47
C ARG A 68 1.71 -8.00 6.09
N GLY A 69 2.82 -7.67 6.72
CA GLY A 69 4.10 -8.32 6.48
C GLY A 69 4.71 -8.00 5.11
N ARG A 70 4.32 -6.87 4.48
CA ARG A 70 4.75 -6.51 3.13
C ARG A 70 5.25 -5.07 3.02
N VAL A 71 6.13 -4.87 2.05
CA VAL A 71 6.58 -3.55 1.61
C VAL A 71 5.66 -3.05 0.50
N ILE A 72 5.20 -1.82 0.64
CA ILE A 72 4.31 -1.14 -0.29
C ILE A 72 4.97 0.16 -0.72
N GLU A 73 4.95 0.47 -2.00
CA GLU A 73 5.38 1.75 -2.55
C GLU A 73 4.17 2.50 -3.09
N ILE A 74 3.97 3.74 -2.61
CA ILE A 74 2.99 4.69 -3.15
C ILE A 74 3.77 5.81 -3.82
N TYR A 75 3.59 5.99 -5.13
CA TYR A 75 4.31 7.01 -5.87
C TYR A 75 3.42 7.75 -6.85
N GLY A 76 3.79 8.96 -7.18
CA GLY A 76 3.06 9.82 -8.09
C GLY A 76 3.62 11.24 -8.11
N PRO A 77 3.04 12.13 -8.95
CA PRO A 77 3.39 13.54 -8.96
C PRO A 77 3.18 14.21 -7.62
N GLU A 78 3.71 15.42 -7.48
CA GLU A 78 3.41 16.28 -6.35
C GLU A 78 1.91 16.56 -6.25
N SER A 79 1.40 16.73 -5.02
CA SER A 79 -0.02 17.01 -4.74
C SER A 79 -1.01 15.99 -5.32
N SER A 80 -0.57 14.76 -5.60
CA SER A 80 -1.45 13.69 -6.11
C SER A 80 -2.23 12.94 -5.02
N GLY A 81 -1.94 13.18 -3.72
CA GLY A 81 -2.60 12.54 -2.58
C GLY A 81 -1.83 11.35 -1.97
N LYS A 82 -0.52 11.21 -2.24
CA LYS A 82 0.32 10.14 -1.67
C LYS A 82 0.27 10.09 -0.14
N THR A 83 0.60 11.22 0.49
CA THR A 83 0.59 11.36 1.95
C THR A 83 -0.81 11.18 2.52
N THR A 84 -1.85 11.72 1.87
CA THR A 84 -3.26 11.50 2.26
C THR A 84 -3.60 10.01 2.32
N LEU A 85 -3.23 9.24 1.30
CA LEU A 85 -3.49 7.81 1.24
C LEU A 85 -2.76 7.04 2.35
N ALA A 86 -1.53 7.44 2.68
CA ALA A 86 -0.77 6.85 3.77
C ALA A 86 -1.33 7.23 5.16
N ILE A 87 -1.79 8.47 5.34
CA ILE A 87 -2.44 8.91 6.59
C ILE A 87 -3.76 8.14 6.81
N HIS A 88 -4.55 7.91 5.76
CA HIS A 88 -5.73 7.04 5.88
C HIS A 88 -5.36 5.62 6.32
N ALA A 89 -4.27 5.05 5.81
CA ALA A 89 -3.80 3.73 6.25
C ALA A 89 -3.42 3.73 7.74
N ILE A 90 -2.80 4.80 8.25
CA ILE A 90 -2.51 4.98 9.69
C ILE A 90 -3.83 5.01 10.48
N ALA A 91 -4.79 5.84 10.07
CA ALA A 91 -6.09 5.94 10.74
C ALA A 91 -6.83 4.61 10.79
N GLU A 92 -6.85 3.87 9.68
CA GLU A 92 -7.50 2.56 9.60
C GLU A 92 -6.77 1.49 10.45
N ALA A 93 -5.42 1.55 10.53
CA ALA A 93 -4.66 0.68 11.43
C ALA A 93 -5.00 0.95 12.90
N GLN A 94 -5.07 2.21 13.32
CA GLN A 94 -5.44 2.60 14.68
C GLN A 94 -6.89 2.23 15.02
N LYS A 95 -7.84 2.41 14.08
CA LYS A 95 -9.24 1.96 14.26
C LYS A 95 -9.36 0.46 14.52
N ALA A 96 -8.45 -0.32 13.94
CA ALA A 96 -8.36 -1.77 14.18
C ALA A 96 -7.61 -2.13 15.47
N GLY A 97 -7.24 -1.14 16.31
CA GLY A 97 -6.48 -1.32 17.54
C GLY A 97 -4.98 -1.51 17.34
N GLY A 98 -4.46 -1.19 16.15
CA GLY A 98 -3.04 -1.32 15.82
C GLY A 98 -2.23 -0.08 16.18
N ILE A 99 -0.91 -0.27 16.35
CA ILE A 99 0.06 0.79 16.61
C ILE A 99 0.68 1.24 15.29
N ALA A 100 0.70 2.57 15.07
CA ALA A 100 1.19 3.19 13.86
C ALA A 100 2.42 4.08 14.13
N ALA A 101 3.34 4.11 13.19
CA ALA A 101 4.49 4.99 13.19
C ALA A 101 4.67 5.68 11.84
N ILE A 102 5.13 6.92 11.86
CA ILE A 102 5.55 7.67 10.68
C ILE A 102 6.98 8.19 10.85
N ILE A 103 7.79 7.95 9.83
CA ILE A 103 9.13 8.52 9.67
C ILE A 103 8.98 9.67 8.69
N ASP A 104 8.89 10.89 9.21
CA ASP A 104 8.72 12.13 8.45
C ASP A 104 10.09 12.72 8.07
N ALA A 105 10.66 12.23 7.00
CA ALA A 105 11.95 12.69 6.48
C ALA A 105 11.85 14.05 5.73
N GLU A 106 10.65 14.47 5.36
CA GLU A 106 10.41 15.78 4.73
C GLU A 106 10.18 16.89 5.77
N HIS A 107 9.99 16.55 7.06
CA HIS A 107 9.66 17.48 8.14
C HIS A 107 8.39 18.31 7.85
N ALA A 108 7.41 17.70 7.22
CA ALA A 108 6.20 18.34 6.70
C ALA A 108 4.89 17.74 7.21
N PHE A 109 4.94 16.90 8.26
CA PHE A 109 3.76 16.26 8.82
C PHE A 109 2.80 17.28 9.44
N ASP A 110 1.58 17.34 8.91
CA ASP A 110 0.51 18.19 9.42
C ASP A 110 -0.39 17.40 10.39
N ARG A 111 -0.22 17.70 11.70
CA ARG A 111 -0.99 17.11 12.78
C ARG A 111 -2.49 17.37 12.61
N SER A 112 -2.88 18.62 12.31
CA SER A 112 -4.28 19.02 12.21
C SER A 112 -4.99 18.31 11.05
N TYR A 113 -4.26 18.14 9.93
CA TYR A 113 -4.78 17.38 8.79
C TYR A 113 -4.92 15.89 9.12
N ALA A 114 -3.94 15.30 9.78
CA ALA A 114 -4.01 13.89 10.20
C ALA A 114 -5.19 13.62 11.15
N GLU A 115 -5.43 14.50 12.12
CA GLU A 115 -6.59 14.41 13.03
C GLU A 115 -7.93 14.46 12.27
N LYS A 116 -8.06 15.33 11.27
CA LYS A 116 -9.25 15.40 10.41
C LYS A 116 -9.47 14.12 9.60
N LEU A 117 -8.43 13.41 9.24
CA LEU A 117 -8.50 12.12 8.56
C LEU A 117 -8.77 10.95 9.51
N GLY A 118 -8.87 11.21 10.82
CA GLY A 118 -9.21 10.23 11.83
C GLY A 118 -8.02 9.57 12.53
N VAL A 119 -6.82 10.15 12.40
CA VAL A 119 -5.64 9.68 13.14
C VAL A 119 -5.72 10.16 14.60
N ASN A 120 -5.53 9.24 15.52
CA ASN A 120 -5.24 9.58 16.92
C ASN A 120 -3.76 9.99 17.03
N THR A 121 -3.50 11.29 17.00
CA THR A 121 -2.13 11.84 17.00
C THR A 121 -1.44 11.72 18.34
N ASP A 122 -2.18 11.51 19.44
CA ASP A 122 -1.59 11.30 20.77
C ASP A 122 -0.96 9.90 20.90
N GLU A 123 -1.40 8.95 20.09
CA GLU A 123 -0.86 7.58 20.05
C GLU A 123 0.03 7.33 18.82
N LEU A 124 0.14 8.28 17.90
CA LEU A 124 0.98 8.13 16.72
C LEU A 124 2.45 8.33 17.06
N LEU A 125 3.27 7.32 16.77
CA LEU A 125 4.74 7.47 16.86
C LEU A 125 5.23 8.25 15.65
N ILE A 126 5.93 9.36 15.89
CA ILE A 126 6.54 10.18 14.84
C ILE A 126 8.05 10.31 15.08
N SER A 127 8.82 10.19 14.00
CA SER A 127 10.26 10.46 13.98
C SER A 127 10.60 11.38 12.83
N GLN A 128 11.46 12.37 13.09
CA GLN A 128 11.98 13.31 12.10
C GLN A 128 13.51 13.19 12.07
N PRO A 129 14.04 12.24 11.30
CA PRO A 129 15.47 11.92 11.26
C PRO A 129 16.29 12.95 10.49
N ASP A 130 17.56 13.10 10.85
CA ASP A 130 18.49 14.05 10.20
C ASP A 130 19.03 13.52 8.86
N ASN A 131 19.04 12.19 8.65
CA ASN A 131 19.57 11.55 7.45
C ASN A 131 18.89 10.21 7.16
N GLY A 132 19.14 9.68 5.97
CA GLY A 132 18.50 8.45 5.49
C GLY A 132 18.88 7.19 6.27
N GLU A 133 20.13 7.10 6.74
CA GLU A 133 20.60 5.98 7.57
C GLU A 133 19.83 5.93 8.89
N GLN A 134 19.69 7.07 9.57
CA GLN A 134 18.94 7.19 10.82
C GLN A 134 17.47 6.86 10.62
N ALA A 135 16.85 7.37 9.55
CA ALA A 135 15.46 7.07 9.20
C ALA A 135 15.20 5.57 9.07
N LEU A 136 16.03 4.89 8.30
CA LEU A 136 15.88 3.46 8.00
C LEU A 136 16.26 2.56 9.20
N GLU A 137 17.18 3.02 10.06
CA GLU A 137 17.54 2.31 11.29
C GLU A 137 16.42 2.42 12.32
N ILE A 138 15.80 3.58 12.50
CA ILE A 138 14.63 3.76 13.37
C ILE A 138 13.47 2.88 12.87
N ALA A 139 13.21 2.85 11.56
CA ALA A 139 12.21 1.97 10.97
C ALA A 139 12.51 0.49 11.26
N ASP A 140 13.76 0.03 11.11
CA ASP A 140 14.16 -1.34 11.41
C ASP A 140 13.95 -1.70 12.88
N GLN A 141 14.30 -0.79 13.80
CA GLN A 141 14.10 -1.02 15.24
C GLN A 141 12.61 -1.13 15.60
N LEU A 142 11.77 -0.24 15.07
CA LEU A 142 10.31 -0.29 15.26
C LEU A 142 9.72 -1.60 14.74
N ILE A 143 10.08 -2.00 13.53
CA ILE A 143 9.61 -3.25 12.91
C ILE A 143 10.06 -4.47 13.73
N ARG A 144 11.33 -4.52 14.13
CA ARG A 144 11.87 -5.64 14.92
C ARG A 144 11.26 -5.77 16.30
N SER A 145 10.70 -4.71 16.86
CA SER A 145 9.97 -4.78 18.13
C SER A 145 8.75 -5.69 18.08
N SER A 146 8.23 -5.96 16.88
CA SER A 146 6.97 -6.69 16.63
C SER A 146 5.73 -6.03 17.24
N ALA A 147 5.85 -4.79 17.73
CA ALA A 147 4.76 -4.06 18.38
C ALA A 147 4.02 -3.12 17.42
N VAL A 148 4.63 -2.78 16.26
CA VAL A 148 4.08 -1.79 15.34
C VAL A 148 3.42 -2.49 14.15
N ASP A 149 2.15 -2.16 13.88
CA ASP A 149 1.36 -2.74 12.80
C ASP A 149 1.64 -2.08 11.44
N ILE A 150 1.91 -0.78 11.45
CA ILE A 150 2.20 -0.01 10.25
C ILE A 150 3.33 1.01 10.49
N VAL A 151 4.27 1.07 9.56
CA VAL A 151 5.31 2.09 9.49
C VAL A 151 5.22 2.78 8.14
N VAL A 152 5.07 4.10 8.14
CA VAL A 152 5.08 4.94 6.94
C VAL A 152 6.41 5.70 6.88
N ILE A 153 7.05 5.75 5.71
CA ILE A 153 8.27 6.54 5.45
C ILE A 153 7.92 7.57 4.38
N ASP A 154 7.89 8.83 4.78
CA ASP A 154 7.55 9.98 3.93
C ASP A 154 8.72 10.98 3.87
N SER A 155 9.46 11.05 2.80
CA SER A 155 9.45 10.23 1.59
C SER A 155 10.85 9.69 1.27
N VAL A 156 10.91 8.68 0.36
CA VAL A 156 12.19 8.13 -0.13
C VAL A 156 13.08 9.23 -0.72
N ALA A 157 12.49 10.24 -1.36
CA ALA A 157 13.23 11.35 -1.95
C ALA A 157 14.04 12.16 -0.92
N ALA A 158 13.55 12.23 0.32
CA ALA A 158 14.18 12.95 1.43
C ALA A 158 15.20 12.10 2.23
N LEU A 159 15.33 10.80 1.94
CA LEU A 159 16.31 9.93 2.59
C LEU A 159 17.72 10.22 2.05
N THR A 160 18.26 11.37 2.44
CA THR A 160 19.61 11.78 2.04
C THR A 160 20.66 11.02 2.84
N PRO A 161 21.63 10.34 2.18
CA PRO A 161 22.72 9.68 2.88
C PRO A 161 23.57 10.65 3.71
N LYS A 162 23.98 10.21 4.90
CA LYS A 162 24.82 11.04 5.79
C LYS A 162 26.08 11.55 5.09
N ALA A 163 26.74 10.71 4.32
CA ALA A 163 27.95 11.08 3.55
C ALA A 163 27.67 12.17 2.49
N GLU A 164 26.43 12.31 2.03
CA GLU A 164 26.03 13.40 1.13
C GLU A 164 25.87 14.71 1.88
N LEU A 165 25.30 14.67 3.10
CA LEU A 165 25.11 15.83 3.96
C LEU A 165 26.44 16.39 4.51
N GLU A 166 27.43 15.53 4.77
CA GLU A 166 28.76 15.89 5.28
C GLU A 166 29.73 16.35 4.16
N GLY A 167 29.34 16.23 2.88
CA GLY A 167 30.14 16.67 1.74
C GLY A 167 30.01 18.15 1.43
N ASP A 168 30.91 18.67 0.61
CA ASP A 168 30.85 20.04 0.13
C ASP A 168 29.73 20.25 -0.89
N MET A 169 29.18 21.48 -0.93
CA MET A 169 28.19 21.86 -1.93
C MET A 169 28.77 21.71 -3.34
N GLY A 170 28.13 20.87 -4.17
CA GLY A 170 28.56 20.59 -5.54
C GLY A 170 29.29 19.26 -5.73
N ASP A 171 29.59 18.54 -4.64
CA ASP A 171 30.14 17.19 -4.74
C ASP A 171 29.15 16.23 -5.42
N SER A 172 29.61 15.57 -6.47
CA SER A 172 28.81 14.54 -7.15
C SER A 172 28.91 13.22 -6.40
N LYS A 173 27.89 12.89 -5.61
CA LYS A 173 27.82 11.61 -4.87
C LYS A 173 26.76 10.66 -5.47
N MET A 174 26.85 10.44 -6.78
CA MET A 174 25.89 9.61 -7.50
C MET A 174 25.77 8.19 -6.92
N GLY A 175 24.52 7.75 -6.74
CA GLY A 175 24.21 6.37 -6.36
C GLY A 175 24.27 6.04 -4.87
N LEU A 176 24.65 6.97 -3.98
CA LEU A 176 24.68 6.71 -2.54
C LEU A 176 23.30 6.36 -1.99
N GLN A 177 22.27 7.11 -2.35
CA GLN A 177 20.89 6.83 -1.93
C GLN A 177 20.41 5.46 -2.43
N ALA A 178 20.75 5.07 -3.66
CA ALA A 178 20.38 3.76 -4.20
C ALA A 178 21.09 2.61 -3.47
N ARG A 179 22.33 2.80 -3.02
CA ARG A 179 23.06 1.83 -2.18
C ARG A 179 22.43 1.72 -0.80
N LEU A 180 22.11 2.84 -0.16
CA LEU A 180 21.44 2.90 1.12
C LEU A 180 20.11 2.15 1.07
N MET A 181 19.25 2.45 0.09
CA MET A 181 17.97 1.77 -0.11
C MET A 181 18.14 0.26 -0.35
N SER A 182 19.13 -0.13 -1.15
CA SER A 182 19.40 -1.56 -1.42
C SER A 182 19.83 -2.31 -0.18
N GLN A 183 20.66 -1.70 0.67
CA GLN A 183 21.13 -2.28 1.91
C GLN A 183 19.99 -2.39 2.94
N ALA A 184 19.22 -1.31 3.12
CA ALA A 184 18.11 -1.25 4.07
C ALA A 184 17.01 -2.26 3.70
N LEU A 185 16.57 -2.31 2.46
CA LEU A 185 15.49 -3.18 2.03
C LEU A 185 15.82 -4.67 2.16
N ARG A 186 17.10 -5.07 2.04
CA ARG A 186 17.53 -6.44 2.34
C ARG A 186 17.28 -6.84 3.79
N LYS A 187 17.51 -5.91 4.74
CA LYS A 187 17.26 -6.13 6.17
C LYS A 187 15.76 -6.04 6.48
N LEU A 188 15.13 -4.94 6.08
CA LEU A 188 13.75 -4.62 6.41
C LEU A 188 12.77 -5.68 5.91
N THR A 189 12.92 -6.18 4.68
CA THR A 189 11.96 -7.12 4.08
C THR A 189 11.82 -8.40 4.88
N ALA A 190 12.91 -8.95 5.38
CA ALA A 190 12.87 -10.17 6.21
C ALA A 190 12.19 -9.91 7.55
N ASN A 191 12.48 -8.78 8.20
CA ASN A 191 11.88 -8.40 9.47
C ASN A 191 10.39 -8.09 9.32
N ILE A 192 10.02 -7.29 8.31
CA ILE A 192 8.63 -6.93 7.96
C ILE A 192 7.76 -8.19 7.82
N ASN A 193 8.25 -9.21 7.10
CA ASN A 193 7.52 -10.45 6.92
C ASN A 193 7.33 -11.22 8.25
N LYS A 194 8.38 -11.29 9.06
CA LYS A 194 8.34 -12.02 10.36
C LYS A 194 7.43 -11.36 11.38
N THR A 195 7.37 -10.03 11.40
CA THR A 195 6.60 -9.26 12.40
C THR A 195 5.19 -8.92 11.92
N ASN A 196 4.81 -9.29 10.70
CA ASN A 196 3.54 -8.92 10.08
C ASN A 196 3.29 -7.39 10.05
N THR A 197 4.35 -6.59 10.07
CA THR A 197 4.25 -5.13 9.97
C THR A 197 4.00 -4.73 8.52
N THR A 198 3.08 -3.81 8.26
CA THR A 198 2.91 -3.16 6.95
C THR A 198 3.89 -2.00 6.85
N CYS A 199 4.73 -1.97 5.82
CA CYS A 199 5.69 -0.87 5.62
C CYS A 199 5.38 -0.14 4.32
N ILE A 200 4.98 1.14 4.41
CA ILE A 200 4.65 1.99 3.27
C ILE A 200 5.78 2.99 3.03
N PHE A 201 6.33 2.97 1.83
CA PHE A 201 7.25 3.98 1.32
C PHE A 201 6.51 4.93 0.37
N ILE A 202 6.49 6.20 0.71
CA ILE A 202 6.04 7.25 -0.21
C ILE A 202 7.22 7.65 -1.09
N ASN A 203 6.99 7.76 -2.40
CA ASN A 203 8.05 8.08 -3.34
C ASN A 203 7.62 9.16 -4.34
N GLN A 204 8.58 9.91 -4.81
CA GLN A 204 8.36 10.96 -5.81
C GLN A 204 8.78 10.47 -7.19
N LEU A 205 8.13 11.02 -8.22
CA LEU A 205 8.53 10.82 -9.60
C LEU A 205 9.61 11.83 -9.99
N ARG A 206 10.52 11.35 -10.84
CA ARG A 206 11.53 12.15 -11.53
C ARG A 206 11.51 11.79 -13.01
N GLU A 207 11.90 12.69 -13.85
CA GLU A 207 12.06 12.45 -15.27
C GLU A 207 13.52 12.13 -15.61
N LYS A 208 13.72 11.08 -16.37
CA LYS A 208 15.04 10.74 -16.93
C LYS A 208 15.34 11.64 -18.11
N ILE A 209 16.44 12.38 -18.01
CA ILE A 209 16.93 13.24 -19.09
C ILE A 209 17.37 12.35 -20.26
N GLY A 210 17.00 12.72 -21.49
CA GLY A 210 17.44 12.07 -22.72
C GLY A 210 16.66 10.82 -23.15
N VAL A 211 15.53 10.50 -22.52
CA VAL A 211 14.66 9.41 -22.99
C VAL A 211 13.75 9.94 -24.08
N MET A 212 14.09 9.68 -25.34
CA MET A 212 13.27 10.09 -26.50
C MET A 212 12.09 9.14 -26.79
N PHE A 213 12.18 7.88 -26.37
CA PHE A 213 11.16 6.85 -26.58
C PHE A 213 10.87 6.09 -25.28
N GLY A 214 9.58 5.77 -25.03
CA GLY A 214 9.14 5.06 -23.84
C GLY A 214 8.73 6.01 -22.70
N ASN A 215 8.62 5.48 -21.46
CA ASN A 215 8.24 6.27 -20.30
C ASN A 215 9.47 6.87 -19.61
N PRO A 216 9.64 8.21 -19.61
CA PRO A 216 10.75 8.88 -18.96
C PRO A 216 10.63 8.86 -17.42
N GLU A 217 9.43 8.64 -16.87
CA GLU A 217 9.20 8.70 -15.43
C GLU A 217 9.92 7.59 -14.68
N THR A 218 10.54 7.95 -13.59
CA THR A 218 11.18 7.00 -12.65
C THR A 218 10.98 7.47 -11.21
N THR A 219 11.04 6.55 -10.26
CA THR A 219 11.01 6.86 -8.83
C THR A 219 12.42 7.08 -8.29
N THR A 220 12.56 7.85 -7.19
CA THR A 220 13.83 8.09 -6.51
C THR A 220 14.32 6.85 -5.75
N GLY A 221 15.57 6.86 -5.26
CA GLY A 221 16.13 5.75 -4.46
C GLY A 221 16.59 4.53 -5.27
N GLY A 222 16.70 4.65 -6.59
CA GLY A 222 17.17 3.58 -7.47
C GLY A 222 16.09 2.52 -7.74
N ASN A 223 16.55 1.28 -8.05
CA ASN A 223 15.64 0.20 -8.45
C ASN A 223 15.26 -0.77 -7.31
N ALA A 224 15.94 -0.69 -6.15
CA ALA A 224 15.74 -1.68 -5.08
C ALA A 224 14.29 -1.77 -4.62
N LEU A 225 13.63 -0.63 -4.36
CA LEU A 225 12.25 -0.59 -3.90
C LEU A 225 11.29 -1.20 -4.93
N LYS A 226 11.53 -1.01 -6.22
CA LYS A 226 10.75 -1.61 -7.31
C LYS A 226 10.74 -3.14 -7.26
N PHE A 227 11.86 -3.76 -6.82
CA PHE A 227 11.98 -5.20 -6.67
C PHE A 227 11.41 -5.70 -5.34
N TYR A 228 11.73 -5.04 -4.23
CA TYR A 228 11.34 -5.46 -2.89
C TYR A 228 9.86 -5.21 -2.58
N ALA A 229 9.27 -4.14 -3.09
CA ALA A 229 7.85 -3.87 -2.88
C ALA A 229 6.97 -5.02 -3.40
N SER A 230 6.05 -5.48 -2.57
CA SER A 230 5.02 -6.45 -2.94
C SER A 230 3.88 -5.78 -3.70
N ILE A 231 3.58 -4.53 -3.36
CA ILE A 231 2.59 -3.69 -4.01
C ILE A 231 3.23 -2.37 -4.40
N ARG A 232 2.91 -1.89 -5.60
CA ARG A 232 3.26 -0.56 -6.08
C ARG A 232 2.03 0.13 -6.62
N LEU A 233 1.76 1.33 -6.10
CA LEU A 233 0.61 2.15 -6.44
C LEU A 233 1.06 3.43 -7.13
N ASP A 234 0.57 3.64 -8.35
CA ASP A 234 0.72 4.90 -9.10
C ASP A 234 -0.54 5.75 -8.85
N ILE A 235 -0.39 6.85 -8.11
CA ILE A 235 -1.49 7.76 -7.77
C ILE A 235 -1.40 9.04 -8.61
N ARG A 236 -2.51 9.41 -9.26
CA ARG A 236 -2.61 10.55 -10.17
C ARG A 236 -3.87 11.35 -9.90
N ARG A 237 -3.75 12.67 -9.89
CA ARG A 237 -4.91 13.57 -10.02
C ARG A 237 -5.39 13.51 -11.48
N ILE A 238 -6.67 13.23 -11.68
CA ILE A 238 -7.31 13.15 -13.01
C ILE A 238 -8.32 14.27 -13.25
N GLY A 239 -8.74 14.97 -12.19
CA GLY A 239 -9.65 16.08 -12.25
C GLY A 239 -9.59 16.93 -11.00
N GLN A 240 -10.24 18.09 -11.04
CA GLN A 240 -10.42 18.98 -9.90
C GLN A 240 -11.91 19.08 -9.59
N LEU A 241 -12.26 18.97 -8.33
CA LEU A 241 -13.63 19.17 -7.85
C LEU A 241 -13.78 20.62 -7.42
N LYS A 242 -14.88 21.25 -7.86
CA LYS A 242 -15.18 22.65 -7.58
C LYS A 242 -16.58 22.79 -7.01
N ASP A 243 -16.75 23.78 -6.13
CA ASP A 243 -18.02 24.33 -5.74
C ASP A 243 -18.06 25.80 -6.19
N GLY A 244 -18.83 26.09 -7.24
CA GLY A 244 -18.71 27.35 -7.98
C GLY A 244 -17.30 27.49 -8.58
N ASP A 245 -16.61 28.56 -8.20
CA ASP A 245 -15.22 28.86 -8.64
C ASP A 245 -14.15 28.28 -7.67
N GLU A 246 -14.55 27.85 -6.49
CA GLU A 246 -13.63 27.35 -5.46
C GLU A 246 -13.29 25.86 -5.67
N ALA A 247 -11.99 25.54 -5.59
CA ALA A 247 -11.52 24.17 -5.63
C ALA A 247 -11.70 23.52 -4.26
N ILE A 248 -12.52 22.49 -4.17
CA ILE A 248 -12.85 21.78 -2.91
C ILE A 248 -12.20 20.40 -2.79
N GLY A 249 -11.61 19.91 -3.85
CA GLY A 249 -10.95 18.60 -3.86
C GLY A 249 -10.40 18.21 -5.23
N ASN A 250 -9.89 16.99 -5.28
CA ASN A 250 -9.36 16.39 -6.50
C ASN A 250 -9.98 15.03 -6.76
N GLN A 251 -10.34 14.77 -8.00
CA GLN A 251 -10.61 13.42 -8.45
C GLN A 251 -9.28 12.70 -8.69
N THR A 252 -9.11 11.55 -8.07
CA THR A 252 -7.85 10.82 -8.00
C THR A 252 -8.01 9.42 -8.55
N ARG A 253 -7.02 8.97 -9.30
CA ARG A 253 -6.90 7.59 -9.77
C ARG A 253 -5.67 6.93 -9.16
N VAL A 254 -5.85 5.73 -8.62
CA VAL A 254 -4.77 4.86 -8.15
C VAL A 254 -4.73 3.62 -9.02
N LYS A 255 -3.58 3.35 -9.66
CA LYS A 255 -3.33 2.15 -10.44
C LYS A 255 -2.41 1.21 -9.68
N VAL A 256 -2.82 -0.03 -9.51
CA VAL A 256 -2.01 -1.10 -8.92
C VAL A 256 -1.06 -1.63 -9.99
N VAL A 257 0.15 -1.09 -10.07
CA VAL A 257 1.11 -1.45 -11.15
C VAL A 257 1.91 -2.71 -10.84
N LYS A 258 1.99 -3.09 -9.57
CA LYS A 258 2.58 -4.35 -9.12
C LYS A 258 1.78 -4.89 -7.93
N ASN A 259 1.51 -6.18 -7.94
CA ASN A 259 0.87 -6.87 -6.85
C ASN A 259 1.37 -8.32 -6.79
N LYS A 260 1.91 -8.74 -5.64
CA LYS A 260 2.37 -10.12 -5.40
C LYS A 260 1.37 -10.98 -4.63
N VAL A 261 0.24 -10.40 -4.18
CA VAL A 261 -0.77 -11.11 -3.38
C VAL A 261 -2.10 -11.30 -4.12
N ALA A 262 -2.28 -10.60 -5.26
CA ALA A 262 -3.45 -10.72 -6.13
C ALA A 262 -3.10 -10.27 -7.56
N PRO A 263 -3.98 -10.45 -8.57
CA PRO A 263 -3.74 -9.97 -9.93
C PRO A 263 -3.52 -8.45 -9.97
N PRO A 264 -2.44 -7.97 -10.62
CA PRO A 264 -2.15 -6.54 -10.74
C PRO A 264 -2.98 -5.83 -11.81
N PHE A 265 -2.69 -4.54 -12.04
CA PHE A 265 -3.23 -3.65 -13.08
C PHE A 265 -4.67 -3.22 -12.90
N ARG A 266 -5.29 -3.53 -11.78
CA ARG A 266 -6.57 -2.93 -11.38
C ARG A 266 -6.38 -1.47 -11.02
N LYS A 267 -7.45 -0.70 -11.09
CA LYS A 267 -7.49 0.73 -10.75
C LYS A 267 -8.66 1.01 -9.83
N ALA A 268 -8.50 2.04 -9.01
CA ALA A 268 -9.56 2.66 -8.24
C ALA A 268 -9.59 4.16 -8.53
N GLU A 269 -10.76 4.74 -8.55
CA GLU A 269 -10.97 6.18 -8.72
C GLU A 269 -11.87 6.66 -7.58
N PHE A 270 -11.46 7.74 -6.95
CA PHE A 270 -12.19 8.34 -5.84
C PHE A 270 -11.83 9.81 -5.68
N ASP A 271 -12.68 10.54 -4.95
CA ASP A 271 -12.46 11.94 -4.63
C ASP A 271 -11.62 12.07 -3.35
N ILE A 272 -10.63 12.96 -3.37
CA ILE A 272 -9.93 13.46 -2.19
C ILE A 272 -10.40 14.89 -1.94
N MET A 273 -11.14 15.09 -0.86
CA MET A 273 -11.63 16.41 -0.46
C MET A 273 -10.58 17.14 0.37
N PHE A 274 -10.42 18.44 0.15
CA PHE A 274 -9.47 19.24 0.92
C PHE A 274 -9.92 19.32 2.39
N GLY A 275 -9.01 18.97 3.30
CA GLY A 275 -9.27 18.95 4.73
C GLY A 275 -10.08 17.75 5.26
N GLU A 276 -10.66 16.89 4.39
CA GLU A 276 -11.46 15.72 4.79
C GLU A 276 -10.86 14.39 4.30
N GLY A 277 -9.97 14.42 3.30
CA GLY A 277 -9.37 13.23 2.72
C GLY A 277 -10.28 12.49 1.75
N ILE A 278 -10.20 11.15 1.74
CA ILE A 278 -10.96 10.29 0.83
C ILE A 278 -12.46 10.38 1.12
N SER A 279 -13.24 10.73 0.10
CA SER A 279 -14.70 10.81 0.17
C SER A 279 -15.35 9.43 0.11
N LYS A 280 -15.44 8.74 1.26
CA LYS A 280 -16.05 7.40 1.32
C LYS A 280 -17.50 7.38 0.85
N THR A 281 -18.28 8.41 1.20
CA THR A 281 -19.66 8.55 0.75
C THR A 281 -19.76 8.78 -0.76
N GLY A 282 -18.79 9.49 -1.35
CA GLY A 282 -18.68 9.62 -2.80
C GLY A 282 -18.43 8.27 -3.48
N GLU A 283 -17.51 7.45 -2.96
CA GLU A 283 -17.27 6.11 -3.48
C GLU A 283 -18.51 5.20 -3.37
N ILE A 284 -19.24 5.26 -2.27
CA ILE A 284 -20.49 4.49 -2.10
C ILE A 284 -21.49 4.82 -3.21
N ILE A 285 -21.65 6.09 -3.56
CA ILE A 285 -22.55 6.51 -4.64
C ILE A 285 -22.03 6.02 -5.98
N ASP A 286 -20.78 6.31 -6.30
CA ASP A 286 -20.21 6.04 -7.62
C ASP A 286 -20.15 4.54 -7.90
N LEU A 287 -19.63 3.76 -6.97
CA LEU A 287 -19.58 2.31 -7.05
C LEU A 287 -21.00 1.71 -6.96
N GLY A 288 -21.87 2.26 -6.12
CA GLY A 288 -23.26 1.83 -6.02
C GLY A 288 -24.01 1.95 -7.35
N VAL A 289 -23.76 3.02 -8.10
CA VAL A 289 -24.31 3.21 -9.45
C VAL A 289 -23.65 2.27 -10.45
N GLU A 290 -22.32 2.16 -10.44
CA GLU A 290 -21.55 1.30 -11.34
C GLU A 290 -21.99 -0.18 -11.24
N TYR A 291 -22.26 -0.64 -10.03
CA TYR A 291 -22.67 -2.02 -9.77
C TYR A 291 -24.19 -2.21 -9.70
N GLY A 292 -24.98 -1.16 -10.02
CA GLY A 292 -26.45 -1.24 -10.15
C GLY A 292 -27.19 -1.37 -8.82
N ILE A 293 -26.54 -1.13 -7.69
CA ILE A 293 -27.12 -1.12 -6.33
C ILE A 293 -27.90 0.18 -6.11
N ILE A 294 -27.31 1.29 -6.50
CA ILE A 294 -27.95 2.60 -6.50
C ILE A 294 -28.40 2.89 -7.93
N LYS A 295 -29.68 3.23 -8.10
CA LYS A 295 -30.25 3.60 -9.39
C LYS A 295 -30.12 5.12 -9.58
N ASN A 296 -29.54 5.52 -10.71
CA ASN A 296 -29.51 6.92 -11.14
C ASN A 296 -30.49 7.11 -12.30
N ARG A 297 -31.56 7.88 -12.09
CA ARG A 297 -32.55 8.25 -13.11
C ARG A 297 -32.60 9.76 -13.28
N GLY A 298 -31.90 10.24 -14.30
CA GLY A 298 -31.71 11.67 -14.52
C GLY A 298 -30.88 12.29 -13.39
N SER A 299 -31.46 13.21 -12.62
CA SER A 299 -30.78 13.83 -11.48
C SER A 299 -31.05 13.13 -10.13
N TRP A 300 -31.91 12.09 -10.10
CA TRP A 300 -32.33 11.43 -8.87
C TRP A 300 -31.56 10.13 -8.61
N PHE A 301 -31.06 10.00 -7.39
CA PHE A 301 -30.46 8.78 -6.86
C PHE A 301 -31.47 8.06 -5.98
N SER A 302 -31.57 6.74 -6.10
CA SER A 302 -32.45 5.89 -5.30
C SER A 302 -31.82 4.56 -4.97
N TYR A 303 -32.18 4.01 -3.82
CA TYR A 303 -31.78 2.69 -3.34
C TYR A 303 -33.04 1.89 -3.00
N GLY A 304 -33.23 0.73 -3.64
CA GLY A 304 -34.49 0.02 -3.59
C GLY A 304 -35.66 0.90 -4.10
N ASP A 305 -36.67 1.04 -3.26
CA ASP A 305 -37.84 1.91 -3.51
C ASP A 305 -37.69 3.31 -2.86
N THR A 306 -36.60 3.54 -2.13
CA THR A 306 -36.39 4.81 -1.41
C THR A 306 -35.57 5.77 -2.27
N LYS A 307 -36.07 6.99 -2.45
CA LYS A 307 -35.28 8.08 -3.05
C LYS A 307 -34.25 8.59 -2.03
N LEU A 308 -32.99 8.65 -2.42
CA LEU A 308 -31.92 9.23 -1.60
C LEU A 308 -31.97 10.76 -1.69
N ALA A 309 -31.60 11.31 -2.84
CA ALA A 309 -31.66 12.74 -3.08
C ALA A 309 -31.58 13.08 -4.58
N GLN A 310 -31.78 14.35 -4.90
CA GLN A 310 -31.50 14.91 -6.21
C GLN A 310 -30.06 15.45 -6.24
N GLY A 311 -29.25 14.91 -7.14
CA GLY A 311 -27.84 15.22 -7.29
C GLY A 311 -26.91 14.37 -6.39
N ARG A 312 -25.66 14.26 -6.86
CA ARG A 312 -24.62 13.42 -6.20
C ARG A 312 -24.27 13.95 -4.80
N ASP A 313 -24.11 15.27 -4.66
CA ASP A 313 -23.66 15.85 -3.39
C ASP A 313 -24.74 15.80 -2.31
N ALA A 314 -26.00 16.06 -2.65
CA ALA A 314 -27.11 15.87 -1.73
C ALA A 314 -27.23 14.38 -1.30
N SER A 315 -26.97 13.45 -2.21
CA SER A 315 -26.97 12.01 -1.89
C SER A 315 -25.82 11.61 -0.96
N LYS A 316 -24.64 12.23 -1.10
CA LYS A 316 -23.52 12.05 -0.15
C LYS A 316 -23.93 12.46 1.27
N THR A 317 -24.62 13.60 1.41
CA THR A 317 -25.11 14.09 2.71
C THR A 317 -26.06 13.09 3.35
N VAL A 318 -27.05 12.58 2.59
CA VAL A 318 -27.99 11.56 3.10
C VAL A 318 -27.28 10.30 3.59
N ILE A 319 -26.25 9.84 2.87
CA ILE A 319 -25.47 8.66 3.28
C ILE A 319 -24.59 8.98 4.50
N LYS A 320 -24.01 10.19 4.56
CA LYS A 320 -23.18 10.64 5.69
C LYS A 320 -23.98 10.71 6.98
N ASP A 321 -25.24 11.18 6.90
CA ASP A 321 -26.15 11.33 8.03
C ASP A 321 -26.80 10.00 8.46
N ASN A 322 -26.64 8.93 7.67
CA ASN A 322 -27.19 7.61 7.97
C ASN A 322 -26.09 6.51 7.90
N PRO A 323 -25.35 6.30 9.00
CA PRO A 323 -24.26 5.32 9.07
C PRO A 323 -24.70 3.87 8.79
N GLU A 324 -25.93 3.49 9.17
CA GLU A 324 -26.47 2.14 8.93
C GLU A 324 -26.65 1.91 7.43
N LEU A 325 -27.23 2.87 6.73
CA LEU A 325 -27.37 2.84 5.28
C LEU A 325 -26.01 2.81 4.57
N ALA A 326 -25.04 3.61 5.05
CA ALA A 326 -23.69 3.62 4.54
C ALA A 326 -23.04 2.23 4.64
N ALA A 327 -23.14 1.57 5.80
CA ALA A 327 -22.59 0.23 6.04
C ALA A 327 -23.28 -0.83 5.18
N GLU A 328 -24.61 -0.77 5.03
CA GLU A 328 -25.37 -1.69 4.19
C GLU A 328 -24.97 -1.56 2.71
N LEU A 329 -24.88 -0.34 2.19
CA LEU A 329 -24.47 -0.07 0.81
C LEU A 329 -23.05 -0.52 0.55
N GLU A 330 -22.10 -0.23 1.48
CA GLU A 330 -20.72 -0.66 1.38
C GLU A 330 -20.62 -2.21 1.29
N ALA A 331 -21.33 -2.93 2.18
CA ALA A 331 -21.32 -4.39 2.17
C ALA A 331 -21.82 -4.96 0.84
N LYS A 332 -22.93 -4.43 0.30
CA LYS A 332 -23.48 -4.84 -0.98
C LYS A 332 -22.56 -4.52 -2.17
N ILE A 333 -21.89 -3.37 -2.12
CA ILE A 333 -20.91 -2.97 -3.15
C ILE A 333 -19.74 -3.95 -3.15
N VAL A 334 -19.16 -4.24 -1.98
CA VAL A 334 -18.03 -5.17 -1.84
C VAL A 334 -18.43 -6.56 -2.32
N GLU A 335 -19.63 -7.05 -1.98
CA GLU A 335 -20.16 -8.33 -2.44
C GLU A 335 -20.32 -8.36 -3.97
N ALA A 336 -20.94 -7.32 -4.54
CA ALA A 336 -21.15 -7.24 -6.00
C ALA A 336 -19.82 -7.21 -6.78
N ILE A 337 -18.79 -6.56 -6.22
CA ILE A 337 -17.47 -6.50 -6.85
C ILE A 337 -16.76 -7.87 -6.78
N ARG A 338 -16.91 -8.62 -5.68
CA ARG A 338 -16.32 -9.96 -5.53
C ARG A 338 -16.92 -11.00 -6.47
N ASN A 339 -18.20 -10.82 -6.81
CA ASN A 339 -18.96 -11.75 -7.65
C ASN A 339 -18.79 -11.48 -9.16
N LYS A 340 -18.05 -10.44 -9.57
CA LYS A 340 -17.77 -10.06 -10.96
C LYS A 340 -16.36 -10.50 -11.39
#